data_f33c190ba9d2a161bdecc95a180e8566
#
_entry.id   f33c190ba9d2a161bdecc95a180e8566
#
_cell.length_a   1.000
_cell.length_b   1.000
_cell.length_c   1.000
_cell.angle_alpha   90.00
_cell.angle_beta   90.00
_cell.angle_gamma   90.00
#
_symmetry.space_group_name_H-M   'P 1'
#
loop_
_entity.id
_entity.type
_entity.pdbx_description
1 polymer ?
#
loop_
_entity_poly.entity_id
_entity_poly.type
_entity_poly.pdbx_seq_one_letter_code
_entity_poly.pdbx_strand_id
1 'polypeptide(L)'
;NLASVKSIDVGTDEYQLYRNLTKGNKSNKAIGKGEAAGIALAATYKGVLASNNYRDIAPYIEKYGLRHVDTGMILSEALGKKLITEDEGNSIWQKMLNRNRKLPANSFSDYLKSKENV
;
A
#
# COMPACT_ATOMS: atom_id res chain seq x y z
N ASN A 1 0.43 18.79 -1.99
CA ASN A 1 1.57 18.03 -2.48
C ASN A 1 1.22 17.18 -3.66
N LEU A 2 1.94 17.41 -4.73
CA LEU A 2 1.75 16.64 -5.94
C LEU A 2 2.57 15.36 -5.86
N ALA A 3 1.95 14.24 -6.24
CA ALA A 3 2.67 12.99 -6.39
C ALA A 3 3.64 13.10 -7.56
N SER A 4 4.84 12.56 -7.40
CA SER A 4 5.81 12.46 -8.47
C SER A 4 5.69 11.11 -9.17
N VAL A 5 5.81 11.10 -10.48
CA VAL A 5 5.92 9.88 -11.24
C VAL A 5 7.40 9.58 -11.43
N LYS A 6 7.82 8.39 -11.00
CA LYS A 6 9.19 7.95 -11.11
C LYS A 6 9.29 6.71 -11.97
N SER A 7 10.30 6.67 -12.84
CA SER A 7 10.62 5.49 -13.63
C SER A 7 11.75 4.72 -12.97
N ILE A 8 11.76 3.41 -13.14
CA ILE A 8 12.87 2.56 -12.68
C ILE A 8 13.73 2.24 -13.91
N ASP A 9 14.90 2.86 -13.95
CA ASP A 9 15.82 2.70 -15.09
C ASP A 9 16.84 1.60 -14.83
N VAL A 10 17.14 0.82 -15.88
CA VAL A 10 18.16 -0.22 -15.83
C VAL A 10 19.51 0.41 -15.44
N GLY A 11 20.22 -0.25 -14.52
CA GLY A 11 21.52 0.24 -14.06
C GLY A 11 21.46 1.07 -12.78
N THR A 12 20.29 1.30 -12.24
CA THR A 12 20.13 2.04 -10.97
C THR A 12 20.01 1.08 -9.79
N ASP A 13 20.22 1.61 -8.58
CA ASP A 13 20.07 0.82 -7.36
C ASP A 13 18.63 0.36 -7.15
N GLU A 14 17.66 1.22 -7.47
CA GLU A 14 16.24 0.85 -7.38
C GLU A 14 15.88 -0.26 -8.37
N TYR A 15 16.49 -0.29 -9.54
CA TYR A 15 16.30 -1.38 -10.49
C TYR A 15 16.82 -2.70 -9.93
N GLN A 16 17.98 -2.68 -9.30
CA GLN A 16 18.55 -3.89 -8.70
C GLN A 16 17.67 -4.40 -7.55
N LEU A 17 17.18 -3.50 -6.72
CA LEU A 17 16.25 -3.88 -5.65
C LEU A 17 14.96 -4.45 -6.22
N TYR A 18 14.40 -3.82 -7.25
CA TYR A 18 13.21 -4.32 -7.94
C TYR A 18 13.43 -5.74 -8.47
N ARG A 19 14.58 -6.00 -9.11
CA ARG A 19 14.91 -7.31 -9.62
C ARG A 19 14.99 -8.36 -8.51
N ASN A 20 15.63 -8.01 -7.41
CA ASN A 20 15.76 -8.93 -6.28
C ASN A 20 14.39 -9.27 -5.66
N LEU A 21 13.51 -8.28 -5.56
CA LEU A 21 12.17 -8.49 -5.00
C LEU A 21 11.29 -9.35 -5.90
N THR A 22 11.40 -9.18 -7.21
CA THR A 22 10.58 -9.96 -8.15
C THR A 22 11.08 -11.41 -8.29
N LYS A 23 12.36 -11.67 -8.02
CA LYS A 23 12.89 -13.04 -8.03
C LYS A 23 12.60 -13.80 -6.74
N GLY A 24 12.59 -13.08 -5.60
CA GLY A 24 12.53 -13.73 -4.31
C GLY A 24 13.84 -14.41 -3.95
N ASN A 25 13.89 -15.04 -2.78
CA ASN A 25 15.06 -15.80 -2.32
C ASN A 25 14.61 -16.86 -1.31
N LYS A 26 15.55 -17.50 -0.62
CA LYS A 26 15.25 -18.56 0.36
C LYS A 26 14.44 -18.06 1.55
N SER A 27 14.63 -16.79 1.92
CA SER A 27 13.96 -16.20 3.09
C SER A 27 12.63 -15.55 2.74
N ASN A 28 12.51 -15.01 1.51
CA ASN A 28 11.36 -14.26 1.06
C ASN A 28 10.93 -14.73 -0.32
N LYS A 29 9.65 -15.02 -0.47
CA LYS A 29 9.11 -15.38 -1.79
C LYS A 29 9.11 -14.17 -2.71
N ALA A 30 9.07 -14.43 -4.02
CA ALA A 30 8.92 -13.38 -5.01
C ALA A 30 7.62 -12.62 -4.79
N ILE A 31 7.65 -11.32 -5.03
CA ILE A 31 6.45 -10.47 -4.94
C ILE A 31 6.07 -9.94 -6.32
N GLY A 32 4.84 -9.45 -6.44
CA GLY A 32 4.34 -8.92 -7.71
C GLY A 32 5.15 -7.73 -8.19
N LYS A 33 5.18 -7.53 -9.51
CA LYS A 33 5.98 -6.48 -10.13
C LYS A 33 5.60 -5.08 -9.66
N GLY A 34 4.30 -4.80 -9.52
CA GLY A 34 3.84 -3.50 -9.05
C GLY A 34 4.26 -3.21 -7.62
N GLU A 35 4.13 -4.18 -6.74
CA GLU A 35 4.55 -4.04 -5.35
C GLU A 35 6.06 -3.90 -5.24
N ALA A 36 6.81 -4.70 -6.02
CA ALA A 36 8.26 -4.61 -6.05
C ALA A 36 8.73 -3.23 -6.51
N ALA A 37 8.10 -2.68 -7.55
CA ALA A 37 8.41 -1.34 -8.03
C ALA A 37 8.13 -0.29 -6.97
N GLY A 38 6.97 -0.39 -6.30
CA GLY A 38 6.60 0.53 -5.22
C GLY A 38 7.60 0.50 -4.07
N ILE A 39 7.99 -0.69 -3.62
CA ILE A 39 8.98 -0.86 -2.54
C ILE A 39 10.33 -0.28 -2.95
N ALA A 40 10.79 -0.59 -4.16
CA ALA A 40 12.09 -0.11 -4.64
C ALA A 40 12.14 1.41 -4.71
N LEU A 41 11.08 2.04 -5.23
CA LEU A 41 11.01 3.50 -5.31
C LEU A 41 10.87 4.14 -3.94
N ALA A 42 10.02 3.60 -3.07
CA ALA A 42 9.83 4.13 -1.73
C ALA A 42 11.12 4.04 -0.90
N ALA A 43 11.84 2.93 -1.01
CA ALA A 43 13.10 2.75 -0.30
C ALA A 43 14.19 3.71 -0.80
N THR A 44 14.26 3.90 -2.12
CA THR A 44 15.29 4.75 -2.73
C THR A 44 15.04 6.24 -2.49
N TYR A 45 13.78 6.68 -2.65
CA TYR A 45 13.40 8.09 -2.57
C TYR A 45 12.74 8.49 -1.26
N LYS A 46 12.70 7.57 -0.28
CA LYS A 46 12.08 7.79 1.04
C LYS A 46 10.60 8.20 0.93
N GLY A 47 9.91 7.59 -0.02
CA GLY A 47 8.49 7.86 -0.25
C GLY A 47 7.58 7.08 0.68
N VAL A 48 6.27 7.25 0.46
CA VAL A 48 5.23 6.51 1.17
C VAL A 48 4.72 5.41 0.25
N LEU A 49 4.69 4.18 0.75
CA LEU A 49 4.18 3.04 -0.01
C LEU A 49 2.67 2.91 0.22
N ALA A 50 1.90 2.98 -0.86
CA ALA A 50 0.45 2.80 -0.79
C ALA A 50 0.12 1.37 -1.25
N SER A 51 -0.44 0.56 -0.35
CA SER A 51 -0.82 -0.81 -0.68
C SER A 51 -1.83 -1.33 0.33
N ASN A 52 -2.78 -2.14 -0.15
CA ASN A 52 -3.73 -2.84 0.71
C ASN A 52 -3.27 -4.26 1.05
N ASN A 53 -2.17 -4.72 0.47
CA ASN A 53 -1.66 -6.07 0.67
C ASN A 53 -0.55 -6.08 1.73
N TYR A 54 -0.90 -5.63 2.93
CA TYR A 54 0.05 -5.47 4.03
C TYR A 54 0.80 -6.77 4.34
N ARG A 55 0.11 -7.90 4.27
CA ARG A 55 0.71 -9.20 4.60
C ARG A 55 1.98 -9.47 3.80
N ASP A 56 1.95 -9.18 2.49
CA ASP A 56 3.07 -9.49 1.61
C ASP A 56 4.18 -8.45 1.70
N ILE A 57 3.86 -7.22 2.09
CA ILE A 57 4.83 -6.12 2.11
C ILE A 57 5.39 -5.81 3.50
N ALA A 58 4.76 -6.32 4.57
CA ALA A 58 5.18 -6.03 5.95
C ALA A 58 6.66 -6.27 6.21
N PRO A 59 7.27 -7.39 5.76
CA PRO A 59 8.71 -7.60 5.99
C PRO A 59 9.58 -6.51 5.37
N TYR A 60 9.15 -5.97 4.24
CA TYR A 60 9.91 -4.93 3.53
C TYR A 60 9.72 -3.56 4.15
N ILE A 61 8.51 -3.29 4.68
CA ILE A 61 8.26 -2.05 5.42
C ILE A 61 9.21 -1.97 6.60
N GLU A 62 9.35 -3.05 7.35
CA GLU A 62 10.25 -3.11 8.50
C GLU A 62 11.71 -3.04 8.06
N LYS A 63 12.09 -3.84 7.06
CA LYS A 63 13.48 -3.94 6.59
C LYS A 63 14.02 -2.61 6.08
N TYR A 64 13.22 -1.84 5.35
CA TYR A 64 13.64 -0.59 4.73
C TYR A 64 13.14 0.65 5.44
N GLY A 65 12.46 0.50 6.57
CA GLY A 65 11.91 1.62 7.32
C GLY A 65 10.91 2.46 6.52
N LEU A 66 10.03 1.80 5.77
CA LEU A 66 9.11 2.50 4.88
C LEU A 66 7.89 3.04 5.63
N ARG A 67 7.40 4.19 5.19
CA ARG A 67 6.07 4.66 5.58
C ARG A 67 5.05 4.00 4.66
N HIS A 68 3.90 3.64 5.21
CA HIS A 68 2.90 2.88 4.50
C HIS A 68 1.50 3.44 4.75
N VAL A 69 0.70 3.49 3.69
CA VAL A 69 -0.73 3.82 3.79
C VAL A 69 -1.55 2.80 3.02
N ASP A 70 -2.77 2.54 3.49
CA ASP A 70 -3.74 1.72 2.76
C ASP A 70 -4.99 2.54 2.47
N THR A 71 -5.94 1.93 1.75
CA THR A 71 -7.19 2.60 1.40
C THR A 71 -7.96 3.05 2.65
N GLY A 72 -7.98 2.21 3.70
CA GLY A 72 -8.66 2.55 4.94
C GLY A 72 -8.11 3.80 5.60
N MET A 73 -6.78 3.93 5.63
CA MET A 73 -6.14 5.12 6.20
C MET A 73 -6.48 6.37 5.41
N ILE A 74 -6.48 6.29 4.09
CA ILE A 74 -6.82 7.42 3.22
C ILE A 74 -8.27 7.85 3.43
N LEU A 75 -9.19 6.89 3.43
CA LEU A 75 -10.61 7.18 3.62
C LEU A 75 -10.91 7.69 5.04
N SER A 76 -10.21 7.17 6.04
CA SER A 76 -10.35 7.64 7.41
C SER A 76 -9.94 9.11 7.56
N GLU A 77 -8.87 9.50 6.90
CA GLU A 77 -8.44 10.89 6.91
C GLU A 77 -9.45 11.77 6.19
N ALA A 78 -9.97 11.32 5.04
CA ALA A 78 -11.00 12.06 4.32
C ALA A 78 -12.26 12.23 5.15
N LEU A 79 -12.67 11.19 5.88
CA LEU A 79 -13.81 11.26 6.81
C LEU A 79 -13.55 12.27 7.93
N GLY A 80 -12.38 12.23 8.54
CA GLY A 80 -12.00 13.15 9.61
C GLY A 80 -11.99 14.61 9.17
N LYS A 81 -11.65 14.85 7.92
CA LYS A 81 -11.66 16.20 7.32
C LYS A 81 -13.01 16.56 6.72
N LYS A 82 -14.01 15.73 6.88
CA LYS A 82 -15.38 15.93 6.39
C LYS A 82 -15.46 16.05 4.86
N LEU A 83 -14.53 15.44 4.15
CA LEU A 83 -14.54 15.39 2.70
C LEU A 83 -15.49 14.31 2.18
N ILE A 84 -15.72 13.27 2.98
CA ILE A 84 -16.67 12.20 2.69
C ILE A 84 -17.47 11.87 3.95
N THR A 85 -18.62 11.21 3.76
CA THR A 85 -19.38 10.61 4.86
C THR A 85 -18.96 9.15 5.00
N GLU A 86 -19.34 8.53 6.12
CA GLU A 86 -19.08 7.10 6.33
C GLU A 86 -19.81 6.26 5.27
N ASP A 87 -21.03 6.64 4.89
CA ASP A 87 -21.78 5.95 3.84
C ASP A 87 -21.07 6.02 2.50
N GLU A 88 -20.50 7.18 2.17
CA GLU A 88 -19.71 7.33 0.96
C GLU A 88 -18.47 6.45 1.00
N GLY A 89 -17.81 6.37 2.15
CA GLY A 89 -16.66 5.48 2.34
C GLY A 89 -17.04 4.02 2.13
N ASN A 90 -18.17 3.59 2.67
CA ASN A 90 -18.66 2.23 2.46
C ASN A 90 -18.99 1.95 1.00
N SER A 91 -19.53 2.93 0.29
CA SER A 91 -19.84 2.79 -1.14
C SER A 91 -18.56 2.60 -1.96
N ILE A 92 -17.55 3.42 -1.69
CA ILE A 92 -16.25 3.29 -2.34
C ILE A 92 -15.64 1.92 -2.06
N TRP A 93 -15.66 1.51 -0.79
CA TRP A 93 -15.13 0.22 -0.35
C TRP A 93 -15.78 -0.94 -1.09
N GLN A 94 -17.10 -0.92 -1.18
CA GLN A 94 -17.85 -1.97 -1.87
C GLN A 94 -17.52 -2.04 -3.36
N LYS A 95 -17.36 -0.89 -4.01
CA LYS A 95 -16.94 -0.84 -5.41
C LYS A 95 -15.57 -1.46 -5.62
N MET A 96 -14.64 -1.23 -4.70
CA MET A 96 -13.32 -1.84 -4.78
C MET A 96 -13.40 -3.36 -4.59
N LEU A 97 -14.17 -3.83 -3.63
CA LEU A 97 -14.37 -5.26 -3.42
C LEU A 97 -14.99 -5.91 -4.66
N ASN A 98 -15.95 -5.24 -5.29
CA ASN A 98 -16.59 -5.75 -6.50
C ASN A 98 -15.62 -5.86 -7.69
N ARG A 99 -14.51 -5.14 -7.64
CA ARG A 99 -13.44 -5.22 -8.64
C ARG A 99 -12.30 -6.13 -8.20
N ASN A 100 -12.57 -7.01 -7.24
CA ASN A 100 -11.61 -7.98 -6.73
C ASN A 100 -10.35 -7.36 -6.12
N ARG A 101 -10.47 -6.13 -5.58
CA ARG A 101 -9.37 -5.52 -4.84
C ARG A 101 -9.33 -6.09 -3.43
N LYS A 102 -8.12 -6.30 -2.92
CA LYS A 102 -7.94 -6.74 -1.54
C LYS A 102 -8.05 -5.55 -0.60
N LEU A 103 -8.85 -5.70 0.44
CA LEU A 103 -9.02 -4.67 1.45
C LEU A 103 -8.94 -5.32 2.84
N PRO A 104 -8.54 -4.55 3.86
CA PRO A 104 -8.29 -5.11 5.20
C PRO A 104 -9.56 -5.41 6.01
N ALA A 105 -10.75 -5.15 5.48
CA ALA A 105 -12.01 -5.43 6.16
C ALA A 105 -13.12 -5.59 5.14
N ASN A 106 -14.28 -6.07 5.58
CA ASN A 106 -15.43 -6.29 4.70
C ASN A 106 -16.17 -5.00 4.33
N SER A 107 -16.01 -3.96 5.14
CA SER A 107 -16.59 -2.66 4.87
C SER A 107 -15.72 -1.57 5.51
N PHE A 108 -15.92 -0.33 5.09
CA PHE A 108 -15.22 0.80 5.70
C PHE A 108 -15.63 0.95 7.17
N SER A 109 -16.91 0.75 7.49
CA SER A 109 -17.38 0.79 8.88
C SER A 109 -16.69 -0.26 9.74
N ASP A 110 -16.52 -1.48 9.21
CA ASP A 110 -15.79 -2.54 9.94
C ASP A 110 -14.33 -2.17 10.14
N TYR A 111 -13.71 -1.56 9.14
CA TYR A 111 -12.33 -1.08 9.26
C TYR A 111 -12.20 -0.05 10.40
N LEU A 112 -13.12 0.92 10.44
CA LEU A 112 -13.11 1.94 11.51
C LEU A 112 -13.25 1.31 12.88
N LYS A 113 -14.14 0.34 13.04
CA LYS A 113 -14.33 -0.38 14.30
C LYS A 113 -13.08 -1.13 14.74
N SER A 114 -12.40 -1.75 13.78
CA SER A 114 -11.17 -2.50 14.09
C SER A 114 -10.08 -1.57 14.62
N LYS A 115 -10.03 -0.33 14.19
CA LYS A 115 -9.05 0.65 14.67
C LYS A 115 -9.39 1.18 16.07
N GLU A 116 -10.67 1.27 16.39
CA GLU A 116 -11.10 1.70 17.73
C GLU A 116 -10.77 0.68 18.81
N ASN A 117 -10.67 -0.60 18.46
CA ASN A 117 -10.46 -1.69 19.39
C ASN A 117 -8.97 -2.01 19.64
N VAL A 118 -8.08 -1.14 19.18
CA VAL A 118 -6.64 -1.31 19.37
C VAL A 118 -6.16 -0.68 20.65
#